data_bd7f4173cf62bf0192c61117caee3b11
#
_entry.id   bd7f4173cf62bf0192c61117caee3b11
#
_cell.length_a   1.000
_cell.length_b   1.000
_cell.length_c   1.000
_cell.angle_alpha   90.00
_cell.angle_beta   90.00
_cell.angle_gamma   90.00
#
_symmetry.space_group_name_H-M   'P 1'
#
loop_
_entity.id
_entity.type
_entity.pdbx_description
1 polymer ?
#
loop_
_entity_poly.entity_id
_entity_poly.type
_entity_poly.pdbx_seq_one_letter_code
_entity_poly.pdbx_strand_id
1 'polypeptide(L)'
;MEAARLARETLAPAADRDWSAKAGTLDWDCRATLDHMVNAPLFHGTNLAMRSKQRLTGVRAGNPGASIGDLTAAMEHSATILARVAAATPADERGFHPAGMADAQGFVALSSNELLLHTHDITRGLGLSFEAPAELSGLVLRRLFPWAPSDAEPWAALLWVTGRGSLPGRPDGAGDWQSHPAPLSEWDGTIPRRR
;
A
#
# COMPACT_ATOMS: atom_id res chain seq x y z
N MET A 1 2.03 6.50 -9.07
CA MET A 1 3.15 6.15 -9.99
C MET A 1 4.49 6.13 -9.28
N GLU A 2 4.83 7.15 -8.49
CA GLU A 2 6.13 7.26 -7.80
C GLU A 2 6.44 6.05 -6.90
N ALA A 3 5.51 5.62 -6.05
CA ALA A 3 5.69 4.45 -5.19
C ALA A 3 6.02 3.17 -5.97
N ALA A 4 5.38 2.95 -7.14
CA ALA A 4 5.66 1.78 -7.98
C ALA A 4 7.05 1.85 -8.62
N ARG A 5 7.46 3.04 -9.07
CA ARG A 5 8.80 3.27 -9.61
C ARG A 5 9.87 2.98 -8.54
N LEU A 6 9.72 3.54 -7.34
CA LEU A 6 10.63 3.30 -6.22
C LEU A 6 10.71 1.82 -5.84
N ALA A 7 9.56 1.14 -5.74
CA ALA A 7 9.51 -0.29 -5.46
C ALA A 7 10.28 -1.09 -6.52
N ARG A 8 10.06 -0.81 -7.81
CA ARG A 8 10.77 -1.47 -8.90
C ARG A 8 12.27 -1.22 -8.85
N GLU A 9 12.70 0.04 -8.70
CA GLU A 9 14.12 0.41 -8.63
C GLU A 9 14.82 -0.26 -7.45
N THR A 10 14.11 -0.46 -6.33
CA THR A 10 14.64 -1.12 -5.14
C THR A 10 14.70 -2.64 -5.29
N LEU A 11 13.67 -3.25 -5.86
CA LEU A 11 13.49 -4.70 -5.85
C LEU A 11 14.09 -5.41 -7.09
N ALA A 12 14.07 -4.78 -8.27
CA ALA A 12 14.56 -5.40 -9.49
C ALA A 12 16.06 -5.82 -9.43
N PRO A 13 16.97 -5.04 -8.82
CA PRO A 13 18.36 -5.46 -8.65
C PRO A 13 18.57 -6.67 -7.74
N ALA A 14 17.55 -7.03 -6.94
CA ALA A 14 17.60 -8.15 -6.00
C ALA A 14 16.95 -9.44 -6.55
N ALA A 15 16.67 -9.52 -7.85
CA ALA A 15 15.94 -10.64 -8.47
C ALA A 15 16.58 -12.02 -8.21
N ASP A 16 17.91 -12.08 -8.07
CA ASP A 16 18.67 -13.30 -7.84
C ASP A 16 18.81 -13.71 -6.36
N ARG A 17 18.19 -12.95 -5.44
CA ARG A 17 18.21 -13.28 -4.01
C ARG A 17 17.21 -14.40 -3.68
N ASP A 18 17.27 -14.88 -2.43
CA ASP A 18 16.30 -15.87 -1.93
C ASP A 18 14.94 -15.21 -1.61
N TRP A 19 14.02 -15.25 -2.55
CA TRP A 19 12.66 -14.72 -2.42
C TRP A 19 11.72 -15.61 -1.59
N SER A 20 12.17 -16.79 -1.14
CA SER A 20 11.42 -17.62 -0.18
C SER A 20 11.62 -17.15 1.27
N ALA A 21 12.54 -16.21 1.50
CA ALA A 21 12.74 -15.60 2.80
C ALA A 21 11.47 -14.85 3.26
N LYS A 22 11.21 -14.87 4.58
CA LYS A 22 10.06 -14.19 5.19
C LYS A 22 10.17 -12.67 4.99
N ALA A 23 9.10 -12.02 4.52
CA ALA A 23 9.06 -10.58 4.31
C ALA A 23 8.87 -9.83 5.65
N GLY A 24 9.95 -9.37 6.24
CA GLY A 24 9.93 -8.68 7.53
C GLY A 24 9.22 -9.47 8.61
N THR A 25 8.14 -8.93 9.17
CA THR A 25 7.33 -9.56 10.21
C THR A 25 6.06 -10.24 9.69
N LEU A 26 5.84 -10.23 8.36
CA LEU A 26 4.66 -10.83 7.73
C LEU A 26 4.71 -12.36 7.80
N ASP A 27 3.55 -13.02 7.69
CA ASP A 27 3.47 -14.47 7.54
C ASP A 27 3.80 -14.94 6.10
N TRP A 28 3.89 -14.00 5.17
CA TRP A 28 4.23 -14.23 3.77
C TRP A 28 5.74 -14.19 3.53
N ASP A 29 6.21 -14.95 2.55
CA ASP A 29 7.54 -14.77 1.98
C ASP A 29 7.62 -13.54 1.07
N CYS A 30 8.83 -13.16 0.67
CA CYS A 30 9.08 -12.00 -0.19
C CYS A 30 8.37 -12.13 -1.55
N ARG A 31 8.34 -13.35 -2.11
CA ARG A 31 7.70 -13.60 -3.40
C ARG A 31 6.18 -13.43 -3.33
N ALA A 32 5.52 -14.01 -2.33
CA ALA A 32 4.08 -13.88 -2.12
C ALA A 32 3.70 -12.41 -1.86
N THR A 33 4.56 -11.70 -1.12
CA THR A 33 4.38 -10.26 -0.86
C THR A 33 4.48 -9.45 -2.15
N LEU A 34 5.45 -9.74 -3.03
CA LEU A 34 5.55 -9.09 -4.34
C LEU A 34 4.33 -9.38 -5.23
N ASP A 35 3.85 -10.63 -5.23
CA ASP A 35 2.65 -10.98 -5.99
C ASP A 35 1.40 -10.25 -5.45
N HIS A 36 1.30 -10.05 -4.13
CA HIS A 36 0.30 -9.18 -3.53
C HIS A 36 0.42 -7.72 -4.00
N MET A 37 1.64 -7.18 -4.11
CA MET A 37 1.87 -5.82 -4.63
C MET A 37 1.41 -5.65 -6.09
N VAL A 38 1.40 -6.71 -6.90
CA VAL A 38 0.77 -6.70 -8.23
C VAL A 38 -0.76 -6.64 -8.10
N ASN A 39 -1.31 -7.42 -7.19
CA ASN A 39 -2.76 -7.56 -7.04
C ASN A 39 -3.43 -6.33 -6.41
N ALA A 40 -2.81 -5.66 -5.46
CA ALA A 40 -3.43 -4.56 -4.72
C ALA A 40 -3.88 -3.39 -5.63
N PRO A 41 -3.04 -2.82 -6.52
CA PRO A 41 -3.50 -1.77 -7.43
C PRO A 41 -4.57 -2.25 -8.43
N LEU A 42 -4.53 -3.50 -8.89
CA LEU A 42 -5.58 -4.06 -9.77
C LEU A 42 -6.91 -4.17 -9.03
N PHE A 43 -6.91 -4.67 -7.79
CA PHE A 43 -8.10 -4.73 -6.95
C PHE A 43 -8.68 -3.33 -6.73
N HIS A 44 -7.85 -2.35 -6.40
CA HIS A 44 -8.26 -0.97 -6.19
C HIS A 44 -8.84 -0.35 -7.47
N GLY A 45 -8.14 -0.48 -8.59
CA GLY A 45 -8.59 0.04 -9.88
C GLY A 45 -9.90 -0.59 -10.35
N THR A 46 -10.05 -1.91 -10.18
CA THR A 46 -11.27 -2.62 -10.57
C THR A 46 -12.47 -2.22 -9.69
N ASN A 47 -12.29 -2.15 -8.37
CA ASN A 47 -13.38 -1.73 -7.47
C ASN A 47 -13.82 -0.29 -7.74
N LEU A 48 -12.87 0.60 -8.06
CA LEU A 48 -13.17 1.99 -8.43
C LEU A 48 -13.91 2.06 -9.78
N ALA A 49 -13.38 1.44 -10.83
CA ALA A 49 -13.97 1.44 -12.16
C ALA A 49 -15.40 0.87 -12.18
N MET A 50 -15.66 -0.14 -11.37
CA MET A 50 -16.97 -0.79 -11.27
C MET A 50 -17.89 -0.12 -10.25
N ARG A 51 -17.43 0.90 -9.52
CA ARG A 51 -18.18 1.56 -8.42
C ARG A 51 -18.77 0.52 -7.47
N SER A 52 -18.00 -0.50 -7.18
CA SER A 52 -18.48 -1.67 -6.45
C SER A 52 -18.91 -1.29 -5.03
N LYS A 53 -20.01 -1.87 -4.55
CA LYS A 53 -20.52 -1.68 -3.17
C LYS A 53 -20.07 -2.81 -2.23
N GLN A 54 -19.43 -3.83 -2.78
CA GLN A 54 -18.93 -5.00 -2.05
C GLN A 54 -17.65 -5.50 -2.69
N ARG A 55 -16.92 -6.39 -2.00
CA ARG A 55 -15.68 -6.97 -2.52
C ARG A 55 -15.93 -7.69 -3.84
N LEU A 56 -15.18 -7.30 -4.86
CA LEU A 56 -15.09 -8.08 -6.10
C LEU A 56 -14.07 -9.21 -5.89
N THR A 57 -14.46 -10.42 -6.24
CA THR A 57 -13.62 -11.62 -6.16
C THR A 57 -13.15 -12.02 -7.57
N GLY A 58 -12.05 -12.77 -7.65
CA GLY A 58 -11.56 -13.30 -8.93
C GLY A 58 -10.92 -12.26 -9.85
N VAL A 59 -10.54 -11.09 -9.35
CA VAL A 59 -9.87 -10.05 -10.16
C VAL A 59 -8.54 -10.58 -10.71
N ARG A 60 -7.79 -11.30 -9.89
CA ARG A 60 -6.54 -11.93 -10.26
C ARG A 60 -6.23 -13.10 -9.32
N ALA A 61 -5.84 -14.23 -9.89
CA ALA A 61 -5.11 -15.26 -9.16
C ALA A 61 -3.60 -14.96 -9.22
N GLY A 62 -2.85 -15.31 -8.19
CA GLY A 62 -1.39 -15.23 -8.20
C GLY A 62 -0.77 -16.03 -9.35
N ASN A 63 0.46 -15.70 -9.75
CA ASN A 63 1.18 -16.44 -10.77
C ASN A 63 2.47 -17.04 -10.18
N PRO A 64 2.42 -18.28 -9.68
CA PRO A 64 3.58 -18.94 -9.07
C PRO A 64 4.71 -19.23 -10.08
N GLY A 65 4.40 -19.26 -11.39
CA GLY A 65 5.37 -19.48 -12.46
C GLY A 65 6.06 -18.21 -12.98
N ALA A 66 5.61 -17.01 -12.59
CA ALA A 66 6.23 -15.77 -13.05
C ALA A 66 7.63 -15.57 -12.43
N SER A 67 8.56 -15.01 -13.18
CA SER A 67 9.84 -14.57 -12.64
C SER A 67 9.67 -13.34 -11.72
N ILE A 68 10.67 -13.06 -10.88
CA ILE A 68 10.68 -11.82 -10.06
C ILE A 68 10.66 -10.59 -10.97
N GLY A 69 11.39 -10.62 -12.09
CA GLY A 69 11.37 -9.54 -13.08
C GLY A 69 9.98 -9.31 -13.67
N ASP A 70 9.24 -10.38 -14.00
CA ASP A 70 7.87 -10.27 -14.52
C ASP A 70 6.92 -9.70 -13.45
N LEU A 71 7.04 -10.14 -12.19
CA LEU A 71 6.21 -9.63 -11.10
C LEU A 71 6.49 -8.15 -10.82
N THR A 72 7.75 -7.71 -10.82
CA THR A 72 8.10 -6.29 -10.63
C THR A 72 7.58 -5.42 -11.78
N ALA A 73 7.64 -5.89 -13.01
CA ALA A 73 7.05 -5.20 -14.16
C ALA A 73 5.50 -5.16 -14.05
N ALA A 74 4.88 -6.28 -13.72
CA ALA A 74 3.42 -6.37 -13.56
C ALA A 74 2.91 -5.45 -12.45
N MET A 75 3.63 -5.28 -11.35
CA MET A 75 3.31 -4.32 -10.27
C MET A 75 3.24 -2.89 -10.82
N GLU A 76 4.22 -2.46 -11.61
CA GLU A 76 4.22 -1.12 -12.21
C GLU A 76 3.07 -0.94 -13.21
N HIS A 77 2.79 -1.99 -14.02
CA HIS A 77 1.65 -1.98 -14.95
C HIS A 77 0.32 -1.84 -14.20
N SER A 78 0.14 -2.57 -13.09
CA SER A 78 -1.06 -2.51 -12.25
C SER A 78 -1.26 -1.12 -11.65
N ALA A 79 -0.20 -0.51 -11.14
CA ALA A 79 -0.23 0.86 -10.63
C ALA A 79 -0.57 1.87 -11.73
N THR A 80 -0.09 1.65 -12.96
CA THR A 80 -0.42 2.50 -14.12
C THR A 80 -1.90 2.39 -14.49
N ILE A 81 -2.47 1.19 -14.46
CA ILE A 81 -3.91 0.97 -14.70
C ILE A 81 -4.73 1.74 -13.67
N LEU A 82 -4.43 1.58 -12.37
CA LEU A 82 -5.11 2.33 -11.31
C LEU A 82 -5.00 3.85 -11.52
N ALA A 83 -3.81 4.36 -11.85
CA ALA A 83 -3.62 5.79 -12.06
C ALA A 83 -4.50 6.34 -13.20
N ARG A 84 -4.64 5.59 -14.30
CA ARG A 84 -5.52 5.95 -15.41
C ARG A 84 -7.00 5.90 -15.05
N VAL A 85 -7.41 4.86 -14.32
CA VAL A 85 -8.79 4.75 -13.79
C VAL A 85 -9.08 5.91 -12.86
N ALA A 86 -8.20 6.19 -11.89
CA ALA A 86 -8.38 7.27 -10.94
C ALA A 86 -8.46 8.66 -11.61
N ALA A 87 -7.64 8.90 -12.63
CA ALA A 87 -7.66 10.17 -13.39
C ALA A 87 -8.96 10.37 -14.19
N ALA A 88 -9.65 9.30 -14.58
CA ALA A 88 -10.90 9.33 -15.33
C ALA A 88 -12.15 9.28 -14.42
N THR A 89 -11.98 9.07 -13.12
CA THR A 89 -13.09 8.87 -12.17
C THR A 89 -13.55 10.21 -11.61
N PRO A 90 -14.86 10.55 -11.68
CA PRO A 90 -15.44 11.71 -11.02
C PRO A 90 -15.20 11.73 -9.50
N ALA A 91 -15.07 12.93 -8.92
CA ALA A 91 -14.69 13.09 -7.51
C ALA A 91 -15.71 12.54 -6.49
N ASP A 92 -16.97 12.43 -6.88
CA ASP A 92 -18.07 11.91 -6.06
C ASP A 92 -18.24 10.39 -6.15
N GLU A 93 -17.55 9.74 -7.08
CA GLU A 93 -17.61 8.29 -7.23
C GLU A 93 -16.80 7.56 -6.16
N ARG A 94 -17.31 6.41 -5.75
CA ARG A 94 -16.73 5.55 -4.70
C ARG A 94 -16.69 4.10 -5.13
N GLY A 95 -15.72 3.37 -4.61
CA GLY A 95 -15.62 1.92 -4.73
C GLY A 95 -15.36 1.26 -3.38
N PHE A 96 -15.66 -0.01 -3.29
CA PHE A 96 -15.46 -0.81 -2.08
C PHE A 96 -13.97 -1.00 -1.77
N HIS A 97 -13.62 -0.78 -0.52
CA HIS A 97 -12.36 -1.25 0.10
C HIS A 97 -12.69 -1.84 1.48
N PRO A 98 -11.96 -2.85 1.98
CA PRO A 98 -12.23 -3.44 3.32
C PRO A 98 -12.25 -2.42 4.47
N ALA A 99 -11.52 -1.31 4.34
CA ALA A 99 -11.50 -0.22 5.32
C ALA A 99 -12.65 0.79 5.14
N GLY A 100 -13.49 0.65 4.12
CA GLY A 100 -14.61 1.57 3.84
C GLY A 100 -14.67 2.01 2.37
N MET A 101 -15.69 2.76 1.99
CA MET A 101 -15.84 3.25 0.63
C MET A 101 -14.77 4.30 0.30
N ALA A 102 -13.95 4.04 -0.70
CA ALA A 102 -12.85 4.90 -1.12
C ALA A 102 -13.19 5.70 -2.37
N ASP A 103 -12.73 6.94 -2.43
CA ASP A 103 -12.68 7.75 -3.65
C ASP A 103 -11.42 7.46 -4.47
N ALA A 104 -11.28 8.08 -5.64
CA ALA A 104 -10.12 7.88 -6.51
C ALA A 104 -8.79 8.20 -5.81
N GLN A 105 -8.73 9.30 -5.05
CA GLN A 105 -7.52 9.67 -4.30
C GLN A 105 -7.24 8.71 -3.15
N GLY A 106 -8.29 8.20 -2.47
CA GLY A 106 -8.16 7.16 -1.46
C GLY A 106 -7.55 5.89 -2.00
N PHE A 107 -8.00 5.40 -3.15
CA PHE A 107 -7.42 4.22 -3.78
C PHE A 107 -5.98 4.41 -4.24
N VAL A 108 -5.62 5.59 -4.76
CA VAL A 108 -4.23 5.91 -5.09
C VAL A 108 -3.36 5.93 -3.85
N ALA A 109 -3.83 6.54 -2.76
CA ALA A 109 -3.10 6.56 -1.48
C ALA A 109 -2.96 5.16 -0.87
N LEU A 110 -4.03 4.34 -0.88
CA LEU A 110 -4.01 2.95 -0.43
C LEU A 110 -2.97 2.14 -1.21
N SER A 111 -2.97 2.23 -2.54
CA SER A 111 -1.96 1.53 -3.35
C SER A 111 -0.55 2.02 -3.08
N SER A 112 -0.35 3.32 -2.92
CA SER A 112 0.96 3.86 -2.56
C SER A 112 1.44 3.34 -1.21
N ASN A 113 0.53 3.27 -0.23
CA ASN A 113 0.80 2.68 1.09
C ASN A 113 1.22 1.21 0.99
N GLU A 114 0.45 0.38 0.26
CA GLU A 114 0.77 -1.03 0.03
C GLU A 114 2.16 -1.19 -0.62
N LEU A 115 2.44 -0.42 -1.66
CA LEU A 115 3.72 -0.50 -2.38
C LEU A 115 4.91 -0.09 -1.51
N LEU A 116 4.80 1.00 -0.74
CA LEU A 116 5.89 1.45 0.12
C LEU A 116 6.16 0.48 1.27
N LEU A 117 5.11 0.06 1.98
CA LEU A 117 5.25 -0.81 3.14
C LEU A 117 5.72 -2.20 2.76
N HIS A 118 5.19 -2.78 1.69
CA HIS A 118 5.63 -4.10 1.25
C HIS A 118 7.01 -4.09 0.59
N THR A 119 7.44 -2.98 -0.01
CA THR A 119 8.84 -2.80 -0.39
C THR A 119 9.75 -2.86 0.84
N HIS A 120 9.37 -2.18 1.92
CA HIS A 120 10.09 -2.25 3.19
C HIS A 120 10.10 -3.68 3.77
N ASP A 121 8.96 -4.36 3.80
CA ASP A 121 8.86 -5.73 4.31
C ASP A 121 9.76 -6.69 3.51
N ILE A 122 9.72 -6.63 2.19
CA ILE A 122 10.56 -7.45 1.29
C ILE A 122 12.04 -7.15 1.49
N THR A 123 12.44 -5.87 1.50
CA THR A 123 13.85 -5.50 1.67
C THR A 123 14.41 -6.01 2.99
N ARG A 124 13.65 -5.98 4.07
CA ARG A 124 14.04 -6.61 5.34
C ARG A 124 14.26 -8.11 5.21
N GLY A 125 13.38 -8.81 4.51
CA GLY A 125 13.52 -10.25 4.26
C GLY A 125 14.74 -10.59 3.41
N LEU A 126 15.05 -9.74 2.44
CA LEU A 126 16.21 -9.91 1.55
C LEU A 126 17.53 -9.37 2.13
N GLY A 127 17.55 -8.83 3.36
CA GLY A 127 18.74 -8.23 3.96
C GLY A 127 19.18 -6.94 3.26
N LEU A 128 18.23 -6.16 2.77
CA LEU A 128 18.42 -4.85 2.15
C LEU A 128 17.82 -3.75 3.04
N SER A 129 18.14 -2.49 2.72
CA SER A 129 17.51 -1.32 3.34
C SER A 129 16.59 -0.62 2.33
N PHE A 130 15.50 -0.06 2.84
CA PHE A 130 14.61 0.82 2.09
C PHE A 130 14.06 1.90 3.02
N GLU A 131 14.08 3.10 2.53
CA GLU A 131 13.50 4.28 3.19
C GLU A 131 12.72 5.06 2.14
N ALA A 132 11.42 5.24 2.39
CA ALA A 132 10.58 5.97 1.44
C ALA A 132 10.80 7.49 1.60
N PRO A 133 10.74 8.27 0.50
CA PRO A 133 10.85 9.71 0.56
C PRO A 133 9.83 10.34 1.53
N ALA A 134 10.29 11.28 2.36
CA ALA A 134 9.46 11.95 3.35
C ALA A 134 8.22 12.64 2.73
N GLU A 135 8.37 13.24 1.55
CA GLU A 135 7.26 13.86 0.83
C GLU A 135 6.16 12.85 0.49
N LEU A 136 6.54 11.70 -0.08
CA LEU A 136 5.59 10.65 -0.48
C LEU A 136 4.93 10.01 0.74
N SER A 137 5.72 9.71 1.77
CA SER A 137 5.22 9.18 3.05
C SER A 137 4.24 10.14 3.71
N GLY A 138 4.56 11.44 3.69
CA GLY A 138 3.69 12.50 4.20
C GLY A 138 2.38 12.64 3.43
N LEU A 139 2.38 12.45 2.10
CA LEU A 139 1.15 12.43 1.30
C LEU A 139 0.24 11.25 1.70
N VAL A 140 0.81 10.06 1.86
CA VAL A 140 0.08 8.86 2.29
C VAL A 140 -0.48 9.04 3.70
N LEU A 141 0.34 9.52 4.66
CA LEU A 141 -0.10 9.79 6.02
C LEU A 141 -1.29 10.74 6.07
N ARG A 142 -1.14 11.93 5.47
CA ARG A 142 -2.21 12.94 5.48
C ARG A 142 -3.51 12.42 4.88
N ARG A 143 -3.41 11.55 3.87
CA ARG A 143 -4.59 11.06 3.18
C ARG A 143 -5.27 9.88 3.86
N LEU A 144 -4.50 8.98 4.48
CA LEU A 144 -5.02 7.72 5.02
C LEU A 144 -5.05 7.67 6.54
N PHE A 145 -4.19 8.44 7.21
CA PHE A 145 -3.99 8.40 8.64
C PHE A 145 -3.98 9.83 9.23
N PRO A 146 -5.09 10.58 9.08
CA PRO A 146 -5.15 11.99 9.49
C PRO A 146 -4.89 12.21 10.98
N TRP A 147 -4.93 11.17 11.80
CA TRP A 147 -4.57 11.19 13.22
C TRP A 147 -3.06 10.97 13.48
N ALA A 148 -2.27 10.65 12.44
CA ALA A 148 -0.85 10.44 12.62
C ALA A 148 -0.16 11.74 13.07
N PRO A 149 0.91 11.65 13.91
CA PRO A 149 1.60 12.83 14.38
C PRO A 149 2.26 13.61 13.25
N SER A 150 2.00 14.90 13.19
CA SER A 150 2.57 15.80 12.17
C SER A 150 3.96 16.35 12.55
N ASP A 151 4.41 16.11 13.77
CA ASP A 151 5.69 16.52 14.34
C ASP A 151 6.79 15.45 14.20
N ALA A 152 6.46 14.27 13.69
CA ALA A 152 7.41 13.18 13.46
C ALA A 152 7.89 13.15 12.00
N GLU A 153 9.07 12.51 11.82
CA GLU A 153 9.55 12.22 10.46
C GLU A 153 8.53 11.33 9.72
N PRO A 154 8.11 11.70 8.49
CA PRO A 154 6.96 11.07 7.83
C PRO A 154 7.10 9.56 7.59
N TRP A 155 8.28 9.07 7.22
CA TRP A 155 8.47 7.64 7.01
C TRP A 155 8.41 6.86 8.33
N ALA A 156 9.05 7.36 9.38
CA ALA A 156 8.96 6.75 10.70
C ALA A 156 7.53 6.76 11.25
N ALA A 157 6.78 7.85 11.03
CA ALA A 157 5.37 7.94 11.39
C ALA A 157 4.50 6.93 10.61
N LEU A 158 4.77 6.71 9.31
CA LEU A 158 4.07 5.73 8.49
C LEU A 158 4.34 4.29 8.94
N LEU A 159 5.58 3.97 9.27
CA LEU A 159 5.94 2.68 9.86
C LEU A 159 5.25 2.46 11.22
N TRP A 160 5.24 3.51 12.06
CA TRP A 160 4.60 3.43 13.38
C TRP A 160 3.09 3.24 13.27
N VAL A 161 2.38 4.05 12.47
CA VAL A 161 0.91 3.97 12.35
C VAL A 161 0.44 2.67 11.72
N THR A 162 1.34 1.94 11.05
CA THR A 162 1.07 0.65 10.40
C THR A 162 1.68 -0.55 11.14
N GLY A 163 2.25 -0.34 12.34
CA GLY A 163 2.78 -1.39 13.21
C GLY A 163 4.11 -1.99 12.76
N ARG A 164 4.90 -1.26 11.97
CA ARG A 164 6.23 -1.69 11.47
C ARG A 164 7.40 -1.01 12.16
N GLY A 165 7.13 -0.04 13.00
CA GLY A 165 8.14 0.74 13.72
C GLY A 165 7.60 1.33 15.01
N SER A 166 8.47 2.01 15.75
CA SER A 166 8.14 2.76 16.96
C SER A 166 8.45 4.23 16.78
N LEU A 167 7.80 5.10 17.56
CA LEU A 167 8.12 6.52 17.65
C LEU A 167 8.52 6.88 19.08
N PRO A 168 9.61 7.63 19.27
CA PRO A 168 10.05 8.08 20.61
C PRO A 168 8.92 8.83 21.33
N GLY A 169 8.70 8.46 22.59
CA GLY A 169 7.69 9.10 23.45
C GLY A 169 6.23 8.76 23.13
N ARG A 170 5.98 7.82 22.20
CA ARG A 170 4.64 7.35 21.88
C ARG A 170 4.49 5.86 22.18
N PRO A 171 3.30 5.40 22.64
CA PRO A 171 3.05 3.97 22.82
C PRO A 171 3.18 3.24 21.49
N ASP A 172 3.43 1.94 21.55
CA ASP A 172 3.43 1.10 20.35
C ASP A 172 2.10 1.27 19.62
N GLY A 173 2.22 1.60 18.33
CA GLY A 173 1.07 1.97 17.52
C GLY A 173 0.36 0.78 16.91
N ALA A 174 -0.69 1.07 16.26
CA ALA A 174 -1.30 0.35 15.16
C ALA A 174 -2.07 -0.93 15.43
N GLY A 175 -1.82 -1.74 16.41
CA GLY A 175 -2.48 -3.04 16.64
C GLY A 175 -3.75 -3.34 15.83
N ASP A 176 -4.80 -2.56 16.05
CA ASP A 176 -6.11 -2.69 15.40
C ASP A 176 -6.49 -1.47 14.52
N TRP A 177 -5.59 -0.51 14.32
CA TRP A 177 -5.89 0.68 13.51
C TRP A 177 -6.06 0.34 12.04
N GLN A 178 -6.95 1.08 11.39
CA GLN A 178 -7.27 0.91 9.98
C GLN A 178 -7.19 2.26 9.27
N SER A 179 -6.77 2.28 8.00
CA SER A 179 -6.75 3.51 7.21
C SER A 179 -8.14 4.10 7.02
N HIS A 180 -8.21 5.43 6.84
CA HIS A 180 -9.41 6.15 6.41
C HIS A 180 -9.39 6.35 4.89
N PRO A 181 -10.11 5.50 4.10
CA PRO A 181 -10.02 5.53 2.64
C PRO A 181 -10.96 6.56 1.98
N ALA A 182 -12.00 7.01 2.69
CA ALA A 182 -12.95 8.02 2.22
C ALA A 182 -12.32 9.42 2.16
N PRO A 183 -12.90 10.42 1.49
CA PRO A 183 -12.42 11.80 1.53
C PRO A 183 -12.20 12.32 2.94
N LEU A 184 -11.18 13.16 3.15
CA LEU A 184 -10.87 13.71 4.47
C LEU A 184 -12.02 14.54 5.07
N SER A 185 -12.87 15.12 4.24
CA SER A 185 -14.08 15.82 4.67
C SER A 185 -15.13 14.92 5.34
N GLU A 186 -15.01 13.61 5.17
CA GLU A 186 -15.89 12.60 5.76
C GLU A 186 -15.28 11.97 7.03
N TRP A 187 -14.06 12.37 7.41
CA TRP A 187 -13.45 11.88 8.65
C TRP A 187 -14.05 12.56 9.88
N ASP A 188 -14.55 11.76 10.80
CA ASP A 188 -15.25 12.21 12.02
C ASP A 188 -14.30 12.51 13.20
N GLY A 189 -12.99 12.46 13.00
CA GLY A 189 -11.98 12.68 14.05
C GLY A 189 -11.64 11.42 14.86
N THR A 190 -12.27 10.28 14.61
CA THR A 190 -11.96 9.01 15.30
C THR A 190 -10.96 8.16 14.52
N ILE A 191 -10.18 7.34 15.25
CA ILE A 191 -9.28 6.37 14.64
C ILE A 191 -10.09 5.14 14.23
N PRO A 192 -10.20 4.81 12.91
CA PRO A 192 -10.88 3.61 12.48
C PRO A 192 -10.17 2.35 13.01
N ARG A 193 -10.95 1.34 13.44
CA ARG A 193 -10.43 0.09 13.98
C ARG A 193 -10.89 -1.10 13.17
N ARG A 194 -10.04 -2.12 13.08
CA ARG A 194 -10.41 -3.42 12.51
C ARG A 194 -11.47 -4.06 13.39
N ARG A 195 -12.53 -4.59 12.76
CA ARG A 195 -13.59 -5.35 13.42
C ARG A 195 -13.25 -6.82 13.44
#